data_2193b41023023daab450d59029a0e94a
#
_entry.id   2193b41023023daab450d59029a0e94a
#
_cell.length_a   1.000
_cell.length_b   1.000
_cell.length_c   1.000
_cell.angle_alpha   90.00
_cell.angle_beta   90.00
_cell.angle_gamma   90.00
#
_symmetry.space_group_name_H-M   'P 1'
#
loop_
_entity.id
_entity.type
_entity.pdbx_description
1 polymer ?
#
loop_
_entity_poly.entity_id
_entity_poly.type
_entity_poly.pdbx_seq_one_letter_code
_entity_poly.pdbx_strand_id
1 'polypeptide(L)'
;MSAGAASTGTRSADDYALVLNAGSSSLKFCVYRRPEAEAWHLEARGQIEGIGTSPRLSAKGETGARLADEALDADVRDGRAALDRLAVWLRSRYGGSRVLGVGHRVVHGGARFAGPTIVTPEVLEELRKLVPLAPLHQPHNLGAIEAVADRLPDVPQVACFDTAFHRGQPAVAELVPLPADIRRAGVQRYGFHGLSYEYIASVLPEVAPEIARGRVVVAHLGSGASLCGLHNGKSVDSTFGFTALDGLCMGTRPGALDPGVVLYLIQTLGLGAKDIETILYKKSGLIGISGVSNDMRDLLESTSPAARLAVDYFVYRAAKEIGALAAALGGIDGLVFTAGIGENSPEIRRRIGEACAWLGVGVDPAANAGKGPRISRTGSRVSAWVIPTNEELMIARHTGRLLGISGARAERAEARSER
;
A
#
# COMPACT_ATOMS: atom_id res chain seq x y z
N MET A 1 -21.09 40.89 25.73
CA MET A 1 -21.07 40.29 24.43
C MET A 1 -19.76 40.69 23.76
N SER A 2 -18.75 39.84 23.79
CA SER A 2 -17.48 40.04 23.11
C SER A 2 -17.20 38.71 22.39
N ALA A 3 -17.38 38.73 21.07
CA ALA A 3 -17.06 37.61 20.20
C ALA A 3 -15.54 37.48 20.10
N GLY A 4 -15.00 36.37 20.62
CA GLY A 4 -13.61 36.02 20.43
C GLY A 4 -13.29 35.78 18.97
N ALA A 5 -12.52 36.67 18.37
CA ALA A 5 -11.96 36.50 17.05
C ALA A 5 -10.99 35.32 17.07
N ALA A 6 -11.34 34.25 16.36
CA ALA A 6 -10.41 33.17 16.06
C ALA A 6 -9.23 33.79 15.27
N SER A 7 -8.03 33.70 15.84
CA SER A 7 -6.78 34.12 15.22
C SER A 7 -6.54 33.29 13.95
N THR A 8 -6.84 33.87 12.81
CA THR A 8 -6.37 33.38 11.51
C THR A 8 -4.89 33.72 11.38
N GLY A 9 -4.02 32.95 12.06
CA GLY A 9 -2.59 33.06 11.83
C GLY A 9 -2.28 32.82 10.36
N THR A 10 -1.60 33.76 9.73
CA THR A 10 -1.09 33.66 8.35
C THR A 10 -0.31 32.34 8.21
N ARG A 11 -0.79 31.45 7.32
CA ARG A 11 -0.13 30.18 7.00
C ARG A 11 1.23 30.48 6.36
N SER A 12 2.32 30.02 6.99
CA SER A 12 3.68 30.14 6.45
C SER A 12 3.89 29.19 5.28
N ALA A 13 4.73 29.58 4.31
CA ALA A 13 5.18 28.68 3.22
C ALA A 13 5.93 27.46 3.75
N ASP A 14 6.44 27.51 4.99
CA ASP A 14 7.20 26.45 5.64
C ASP A 14 6.36 25.43 6.43
N ASP A 15 5.05 25.64 6.52
CA ASP A 15 4.14 24.68 7.18
C ASP A 15 4.03 23.38 6.35
N TYR A 16 3.90 22.23 7.01
CA TYR A 16 3.94 20.92 6.35
C TYR A 16 2.88 19.96 6.86
N ALA A 17 2.57 18.96 6.02
CA ALA A 17 1.84 17.76 6.41
C ALA A 17 2.84 16.61 6.65
N LEU A 18 2.61 15.85 7.71
CA LEU A 18 3.35 14.64 8.02
C LEU A 18 2.55 13.41 7.58
N VAL A 19 3.19 12.50 6.89
CA VAL A 19 2.62 11.18 6.53
C VAL A 19 3.35 10.11 7.31
N LEU A 20 2.60 9.21 7.94
CA LEU A 20 3.13 8.12 8.75
C LEU A 20 2.60 6.76 8.28
N ASN A 21 3.49 5.78 8.23
CA ASN A 21 3.19 4.38 7.96
C ASN A 21 3.93 3.53 9.02
N ALA A 22 3.21 3.15 10.07
CA ALA A 22 3.74 2.42 11.21
C ALA A 22 3.55 0.92 11.04
N GLY A 23 4.66 0.18 11.10
CA GLY A 23 4.70 -1.28 11.17
C GLY A 23 5.20 -1.78 12.52
N SER A 24 5.33 -3.10 12.67
CA SER A 24 5.78 -3.74 13.92
C SER A 24 7.23 -3.42 14.30
N SER A 25 8.11 -3.25 13.32
CA SER A 25 9.55 -3.02 13.52
C SER A 25 10.08 -1.82 12.76
N SER A 26 9.19 -1.01 12.15
CA SER A 26 9.59 0.17 11.41
C SER A 26 8.50 1.25 11.41
N LEU A 27 8.93 2.50 11.37
CA LEU A 27 8.09 3.67 11.17
C LEU A 27 8.60 4.42 9.94
N LYS A 28 7.86 4.40 8.84
CA LYS A 28 8.16 5.21 7.66
C LYS A 28 7.45 6.54 7.76
N PHE A 29 8.08 7.59 7.25
CA PHE A 29 7.50 8.93 7.25
C PHE A 29 7.84 9.70 5.99
N CYS A 30 6.96 10.63 5.62
CA CYS A 30 7.22 11.66 4.62
C CYS A 30 6.77 13.03 5.15
N VAL A 31 7.56 14.04 4.85
CA VAL A 31 7.25 15.44 5.12
C VAL A 31 6.93 16.09 3.78
N TYR A 32 5.72 16.60 3.66
CA TYR A 32 5.25 17.29 2.47
C TYR A 32 5.00 18.75 2.79
N ARG A 33 5.78 19.64 2.17
CA ARG A 33 5.54 21.07 2.22
C ARG A 33 4.51 21.44 1.16
N ARG A 34 3.62 22.34 1.52
CA ARG A 34 2.64 22.88 0.60
C ARG A 34 3.26 24.05 -0.17
N PRO A 35 3.30 24.00 -1.51
CA PRO A 35 3.60 25.18 -2.31
C PRO A 35 2.42 26.13 -2.36
N GLU A 36 2.66 27.38 -2.70
CA GLU A 36 1.62 28.38 -2.88
C GLU A 36 0.64 28.06 -4.03
N ALA A 37 1.03 27.17 -4.97
CA ALA A 37 0.23 26.64 -6.08
C ALA A 37 0.22 25.10 -6.11
N GLU A 38 -0.87 24.52 -5.65
CA GLU A 38 -1.49 23.21 -6.01
C GLU A 38 -0.74 21.87 -5.84
N ALA A 39 0.58 21.75 -5.79
CA ALA A 39 1.25 20.45 -5.65
C ALA A 39 1.94 20.30 -4.29
N TRP A 40 1.81 19.11 -3.67
CA TRP A 40 2.59 18.75 -2.50
C TRP A 40 4.06 18.50 -2.89
N HIS A 41 5.00 19.19 -2.26
CA HIS A 41 6.43 18.95 -2.46
C HIS A 41 6.98 18.04 -1.35
N LEU A 42 7.66 16.99 -1.76
CA LEU A 42 8.34 16.10 -0.85
C LEU A 42 9.62 16.78 -0.30
N GLU A 43 9.62 17.16 0.95
CA GLU A 43 10.80 17.73 1.63
C GLU A 43 11.74 16.65 2.17
N ALA A 44 11.14 15.60 2.74
CA ALA A 44 11.88 14.48 3.27
C ALA A 44 11.06 13.20 3.21
N ARG A 45 11.75 12.11 2.91
CA ARG A 45 11.26 10.74 3.06
C ARG A 45 12.26 9.98 3.91
N GLY A 46 11.79 9.27 4.92
CA GLY A 46 12.65 8.51 5.81
C GLY A 46 11.96 7.38 6.52
N GLN A 47 12.74 6.69 7.33
CA GLN A 47 12.24 5.62 8.18
C GLN A 47 13.09 5.49 9.43
N ILE A 48 12.47 4.99 10.49
CA ILE A 48 13.14 4.38 11.63
C ILE A 48 12.88 2.89 11.50
N GLU A 49 13.92 2.10 11.34
CA GLU A 49 13.86 0.64 11.22
C GLU A 49 14.59 -0.04 12.37
N GLY A 50 14.40 -1.35 12.53
CA GLY A 50 15.02 -2.10 13.63
C GLY A 50 14.50 -1.74 15.01
N ILE A 51 13.27 -1.20 15.10
CA ILE A 51 12.62 -0.87 16.38
C ILE A 51 12.60 -2.10 17.29
N GLY A 52 13.10 -1.93 18.52
CA GLY A 52 13.20 -3.01 19.49
C GLY A 52 14.43 -3.92 19.34
N THR A 53 15.26 -3.71 18.32
CA THR A 53 16.49 -4.49 18.08
C THR A 53 17.72 -3.59 17.89
N SER A 54 17.90 -3.05 16.70
CA SER A 54 19.00 -2.16 16.32
C SER A 54 18.43 -0.95 15.59
N PRO A 55 17.84 0.02 16.32
CA PRO A 55 17.08 1.09 15.70
C PRO A 55 18.00 2.05 14.93
N ARG A 56 17.58 2.44 13.73
CA ARG A 56 18.30 3.35 12.84
C ARG A 56 17.33 4.30 12.17
N LEU A 57 17.64 5.60 12.21
CA LEU A 57 16.96 6.64 11.46
C LEU A 57 17.70 6.87 10.14
N SER A 58 16.98 6.81 9.04
CA SER A 58 17.46 7.22 7.73
C SER A 58 16.46 8.17 7.08
N ALA A 59 16.95 9.24 6.43
CA ALA A 59 16.11 10.18 5.71
C ALA A 59 16.85 10.76 4.49
N LYS A 60 16.08 11.05 3.44
CA LYS A 60 16.55 11.66 2.19
C LYS A 60 15.59 12.76 1.76
N GLY A 61 16.10 13.80 1.14
CA GLY A 61 15.30 14.81 0.45
C GLY A 61 14.78 14.34 -0.90
N GLU A 62 13.99 15.18 -1.56
CA GLU A 62 13.41 14.91 -2.88
C GLU A 62 14.45 14.50 -3.93
N THR A 63 15.59 15.21 -3.97
CA THR A 63 16.71 14.94 -4.89
C THR A 63 17.56 13.71 -4.51
N GLY A 64 17.19 13.00 -3.43
CA GLY A 64 17.96 11.87 -2.92
C GLY A 64 19.11 12.28 -1.98
N ALA A 65 19.32 13.57 -1.72
CA ALA A 65 20.31 14.05 -0.77
C ALA A 65 20.05 13.47 0.62
N ARG A 66 21.09 12.91 1.26
CA ARG A 66 20.99 12.35 2.61
C ARG A 66 20.73 13.46 3.63
N LEU A 67 19.67 13.33 4.41
CA LEU A 67 19.28 14.26 5.47
C LEU A 67 19.56 13.70 6.87
N ALA A 68 19.48 12.38 7.02
CA ALA A 68 19.86 11.65 8.24
C ALA A 68 20.29 10.23 7.87
N ASP A 69 21.22 9.68 8.66
CA ASP A 69 21.60 8.27 8.58
C ASP A 69 22.38 7.94 9.87
N GLU A 70 21.65 7.64 10.93
CA GLU A 70 22.20 7.49 12.29
C GLU A 70 21.62 6.29 13.02
N ALA A 71 22.45 5.60 13.78
CA ALA A 71 22.00 4.62 14.75
C ALA A 71 21.32 5.38 15.91
N LEU A 72 20.21 4.84 16.38
CA LEU A 72 19.50 5.36 17.53
C LEU A 72 19.83 4.55 18.77
N ASP A 73 19.55 5.12 19.94
CA ASP A 73 19.76 4.44 21.20
C ASP A 73 18.86 3.21 21.36
N ALA A 74 19.31 2.23 22.14
CA ALA A 74 18.58 0.99 22.39
C ALA A 74 17.27 1.18 23.18
N ASP A 75 16.95 2.40 23.62
CA ASP A 75 15.69 2.77 24.24
C ASP A 75 14.53 2.89 23.25
N VAL A 76 14.80 2.92 21.95
CA VAL A 76 13.76 2.89 20.89
C VAL A 76 13.23 1.47 20.73
N ARG A 77 12.39 1.04 21.68
CA ARG A 77 11.90 -0.34 21.80
C ARG A 77 10.54 -0.57 21.13
N ASP A 78 9.80 0.49 20.86
CA ASP A 78 8.45 0.45 20.31
C ASP A 78 8.15 1.65 19.39
N GLY A 79 6.97 1.63 18.77
CA GLY A 79 6.53 2.70 17.86
C GLY A 79 6.39 4.06 18.53
N ARG A 80 6.08 4.11 19.84
CA ARG A 80 5.96 5.36 20.61
C ARG A 80 7.34 6.01 20.76
N ALA A 81 8.34 5.26 21.17
CA ALA A 81 9.72 5.74 21.28
C ALA A 81 10.29 6.15 19.90
N ALA A 82 9.95 5.42 18.84
CA ALA A 82 10.33 5.80 17.49
C ALA A 82 9.70 7.15 17.06
N LEU A 83 8.43 7.39 17.40
CA LEU A 83 7.78 8.68 17.14
C LEU A 83 8.41 9.81 17.95
N ASP A 84 8.88 9.56 19.17
CA ASP A 84 9.60 10.55 19.98
C ASP A 84 10.91 10.97 19.29
N ARG A 85 11.66 10.01 18.78
CA ARG A 85 12.90 10.29 18.05
C ARG A 85 12.62 11.03 16.74
N LEU A 86 11.58 10.62 16.00
CA LEU A 86 11.15 11.36 14.82
C LEU A 86 10.76 12.80 15.14
N ALA A 87 10.01 13.03 16.22
CA ALA A 87 9.62 14.37 16.65
C ALA A 87 10.83 15.26 17.03
N VAL A 88 11.86 14.69 17.65
CA VAL A 88 13.13 15.41 17.92
C VAL A 88 13.80 15.80 16.61
N TRP A 89 13.93 14.86 15.66
CA TRP A 89 14.53 15.12 14.36
C TRP A 89 13.75 16.17 13.55
N LEU A 90 12.42 16.07 13.52
CA LEU A 90 11.57 17.07 12.84
C LEU A 90 11.74 18.46 13.44
N ARG A 91 11.76 18.60 14.77
CA ARG A 91 11.98 19.89 15.45
C ARG A 91 13.35 20.48 15.14
N SER A 92 14.40 19.66 15.11
CA SER A 92 15.75 20.14 14.79
C SER A 92 15.87 20.68 13.37
N ARG A 93 15.08 20.12 12.43
CA ARG A 93 15.16 20.46 11.01
C ARG A 93 14.13 21.50 10.58
N TYR A 94 12.94 21.45 11.14
CA TYR A 94 11.79 22.27 10.75
C TYR A 94 11.30 23.16 11.91
N GLY A 95 12.21 23.53 12.81
CA GLY A 95 11.87 24.38 13.95
C GLY A 95 11.27 25.71 13.49
N GLY A 96 10.10 26.06 14.03
CA GLY A 96 9.33 27.24 13.64
C GLY A 96 8.23 26.97 12.60
N SER A 97 8.28 25.86 11.85
CA SER A 97 7.21 25.43 10.95
C SER A 97 6.13 24.67 11.71
N ARG A 98 4.86 24.81 11.29
CA ARG A 98 3.73 24.11 11.91
C ARG A 98 3.42 22.81 11.17
N VAL A 99 3.04 21.77 11.92
CA VAL A 99 2.41 20.59 11.38
C VAL A 99 0.94 20.90 11.13
N LEU A 100 0.54 20.97 9.86
CA LEU A 100 -0.84 21.29 9.46
C LEU A 100 -1.80 20.13 9.64
N GLY A 101 -1.30 18.90 9.58
CA GLY A 101 -2.04 17.67 9.77
C GLY A 101 -1.14 16.45 9.63
N VAL A 102 -1.60 15.33 10.17
CA VAL A 102 -0.91 14.05 10.08
C VAL A 102 -1.78 13.04 9.35
N GLY A 103 -1.30 12.53 8.22
CA GLY A 103 -1.94 11.43 7.50
C GLY A 103 -1.34 10.09 7.90
N HIS A 104 -2.19 9.11 8.19
CA HIS A 104 -1.78 7.76 8.58
C HIS A 104 -2.22 6.74 7.54
N ARG A 105 -1.32 5.84 7.15
CA ARG A 105 -1.74 4.60 6.53
C ARG A 105 -2.33 3.69 7.58
N VAL A 106 -3.55 3.21 7.34
CA VAL A 106 -4.25 2.22 8.17
C VAL A 106 -4.62 1.05 7.27
N VAL A 107 -4.18 -0.15 7.63
CA VAL A 107 -4.34 -1.32 6.75
C VAL A 107 -5.81 -1.66 6.53
N HIS A 108 -6.67 -1.50 7.54
CA HIS A 108 -8.06 -1.95 7.44
C HIS A 108 -9.07 -0.89 7.86
N GLY A 109 -9.98 -0.54 6.94
CA GLY A 109 -11.13 0.35 7.19
C GLY A 109 -12.45 -0.40 7.42
N GLY A 110 -12.46 -1.74 7.31
CA GLY A 110 -13.68 -2.55 7.41
C GLY A 110 -14.70 -2.20 6.32
N ALA A 111 -15.95 -2.52 6.59
CA ALA A 111 -17.06 -2.18 5.72
C ALA A 111 -17.50 -0.72 5.88
N ARG A 112 -17.17 -0.09 7.01
CA ARG A 112 -17.65 1.25 7.39
C ARG A 112 -16.90 2.38 6.71
N PHE A 113 -15.58 2.25 6.57
CA PHE A 113 -14.74 3.34 6.05
C PHE A 113 -14.42 3.10 4.57
N ALA A 114 -15.24 3.71 3.71
CA ALA A 114 -15.11 3.64 2.25
C ALA A 114 -14.18 4.74 1.68
N GLY A 115 -13.60 5.57 2.52
CA GLY A 115 -12.69 6.65 2.13
C GLY A 115 -11.87 7.15 3.31
N PRO A 116 -10.89 8.04 3.07
CA PRO A 116 -10.11 8.66 4.11
C PRO A 116 -11.01 9.39 5.11
N THR A 117 -10.65 9.33 6.39
CA THR A 117 -11.50 9.82 7.48
C THR A 117 -10.70 10.61 8.49
N ILE A 118 -11.22 11.76 8.95
CA ILE A 118 -10.64 12.52 10.07
C ILE A 118 -10.77 11.65 11.32
N VAL A 119 -9.68 11.49 12.04
CA VAL A 119 -9.63 10.68 13.26
C VAL A 119 -10.28 11.46 14.40
N THR A 120 -11.34 10.88 14.97
CA THR A 120 -11.97 11.29 16.22
C THR A 120 -11.88 10.14 17.23
N PRO A 121 -12.16 10.35 18.52
CA PRO A 121 -12.23 9.26 19.50
C PRO A 121 -13.17 8.13 19.06
N GLU A 122 -14.34 8.46 18.46
CA GLU A 122 -15.33 7.49 17.98
C GLU A 122 -14.79 6.69 16.79
N VAL A 123 -14.09 7.35 15.86
CA VAL A 123 -13.43 6.69 14.73
C VAL A 123 -12.36 5.72 15.24
N LEU A 124 -11.56 6.11 16.22
CA LEU A 124 -10.52 5.28 16.79
C LEU A 124 -11.10 4.03 17.48
N GLU A 125 -12.22 4.18 18.21
CA GLU A 125 -12.94 3.04 18.80
C GLU A 125 -13.45 2.05 17.74
N GLU A 126 -14.01 2.54 16.64
CA GLU A 126 -14.44 1.69 15.54
C GLU A 126 -13.25 0.96 14.87
N LEU A 127 -12.12 1.64 14.70
CA LEU A 127 -10.91 1.04 14.14
C LEU A 127 -10.30 -0.03 15.05
N ARG A 128 -10.43 0.09 16.37
CA ARG A 128 -10.00 -0.95 17.33
C ARG A 128 -10.77 -2.25 17.15
N LYS A 129 -12.06 -2.18 16.79
CA LYS A 129 -12.88 -3.37 16.51
C LYS A 129 -12.40 -4.16 15.29
N LEU A 130 -11.61 -3.53 14.42
CA LEU A 130 -11.05 -4.15 13.22
C LEU A 130 -9.69 -4.86 13.47
N VAL A 131 -9.13 -4.79 14.68
CA VAL A 131 -7.88 -5.48 15.02
C VAL A 131 -7.89 -6.98 14.66
N PRO A 132 -8.98 -7.74 14.90
CA PRO A 132 -9.04 -9.15 14.50
C PRO A 132 -8.90 -9.40 12.99
N LEU A 133 -9.21 -8.42 12.14
CA LEU A 133 -9.10 -8.53 10.68
C LEU A 133 -7.67 -8.30 10.16
N ALA A 134 -6.83 -7.61 10.94
CA ALA A 134 -5.44 -7.33 10.59
C ALA A 134 -4.54 -7.30 11.85
N PRO A 135 -4.43 -8.42 12.60
CA PRO A 135 -3.84 -8.43 13.95
C PRO A 135 -2.34 -8.06 13.96
N LEU A 136 -1.63 -8.27 12.85
CA LEU A 136 -0.20 -7.96 12.74
C LEU A 136 0.08 -6.50 12.30
N HIS A 137 -0.95 -5.74 11.89
CA HIS A 137 -0.76 -4.39 11.34
C HIS A 137 -1.60 -3.34 12.08
N GLN A 138 -2.89 -3.61 12.27
CA GLN A 138 -3.83 -2.65 12.84
C GLN A 138 -3.39 -2.09 14.20
N PRO A 139 -2.91 -2.91 15.18
CA PRO A 139 -2.46 -2.38 16.46
C PRO A 139 -1.33 -1.35 16.33
N HIS A 140 -0.38 -1.56 15.41
CA HIS A 140 0.74 -0.64 15.20
C HIS A 140 0.27 0.66 14.53
N ASN A 141 -0.68 0.56 13.58
CA ASN A 141 -1.26 1.75 12.95
C ASN A 141 -2.00 2.61 14.00
N LEU A 142 -2.84 1.98 14.83
CA LEU A 142 -3.60 2.70 15.88
C LEU A 142 -2.69 3.27 16.95
N GLY A 143 -1.66 2.53 17.38
CA GLY A 143 -0.67 3.01 18.33
C GLY A 143 0.08 4.26 17.84
N ALA A 144 0.34 4.38 16.54
CA ALA A 144 0.92 5.60 15.97
C ALA A 144 -0.05 6.79 16.02
N ILE A 145 -1.34 6.57 15.72
CA ILE A 145 -2.38 7.60 15.82
C ILE A 145 -2.51 8.09 17.25
N GLU A 146 -2.60 7.17 18.22
CA GLU A 146 -2.69 7.49 19.66
C GLU A 146 -1.47 8.26 20.15
N ALA A 147 -0.28 7.83 19.73
CA ALA A 147 0.95 8.50 20.11
C ALA A 147 1.07 9.92 19.53
N VAL A 148 0.55 10.17 18.33
CA VAL A 148 0.46 11.51 17.76
C VAL A 148 -0.59 12.34 18.51
N ALA A 149 -1.76 11.80 18.84
CA ALA A 149 -2.79 12.50 19.61
C ALA A 149 -2.29 12.97 20.97
N ASP A 150 -1.50 12.14 21.66
CA ASP A 150 -0.91 12.49 22.95
C ASP A 150 0.11 13.65 22.88
N ARG A 151 0.84 13.74 21.76
CA ARG A 151 1.95 14.72 21.62
C ARG A 151 1.55 16.01 20.92
N LEU A 152 0.59 15.92 20.03
CA LEU A 152 0.11 16.98 19.15
C LEU A 152 -1.43 17.02 19.20
N PRO A 153 -2.05 17.26 20.38
CA PRO A 153 -3.50 17.15 20.55
C PRO A 153 -4.30 18.10 19.65
N ASP A 154 -3.70 19.23 19.28
CA ASP A 154 -4.35 20.24 18.43
C ASP A 154 -4.12 20.01 16.94
N VAL A 155 -3.31 19.00 16.54
CA VAL A 155 -3.03 18.70 15.15
C VAL A 155 -4.03 17.65 14.63
N PRO A 156 -4.85 17.99 13.63
CA PRO A 156 -5.80 17.06 13.09
C PRO A 156 -5.11 15.88 12.39
N GLN A 157 -5.69 14.70 12.51
CA GLN A 157 -5.18 13.46 11.95
C GLN A 157 -6.19 12.86 10.96
N VAL A 158 -5.69 12.23 9.90
CA VAL A 158 -6.49 11.56 8.86
C VAL A 158 -6.02 10.11 8.72
N ALA A 159 -6.94 9.17 8.83
CA ALA A 159 -6.73 7.76 8.52
C ALA A 159 -7.05 7.50 7.05
N CYS A 160 -6.10 6.90 6.32
CA CYS A 160 -6.23 6.50 4.93
C CYS A 160 -6.09 4.97 4.86
N PHE A 161 -7.07 4.30 4.26
CA PHE A 161 -7.23 2.86 4.37
C PHE A 161 -6.81 2.12 3.10
N ASP A 162 -6.03 1.04 3.24
CA ASP A 162 -5.68 0.16 2.12
C ASP A 162 -6.90 -0.51 1.48
N THR A 163 -7.98 -0.66 2.23
CA THR A 163 -9.22 -1.29 1.76
C THR A 163 -10.18 -0.32 1.06
N ALA A 164 -10.01 1.00 1.25
CA ALA A 164 -11.01 1.99 0.82
C ALA A 164 -11.23 2.04 -0.69
N PHE A 165 -10.16 1.96 -1.49
CA PHE A 165 -10.23 2.02 -2.95
C PHE A 165 -11.05 0.88 -3.57
N HIS A 166 -11.18 -0.24 -2.84
CA HIS A 166 -11.96 -1.40 -3.29
C HIS A 166 -13.44 -1.31 -2.91
N ARG A 167 -13.85 -0.31 -2.11
CA ARG A 167 -15.27 -0.10 -1.80
C ARG A 167 -16.00 0.42 -3.05
N GLY A 168 -16.99 -0.26 -3.48
CA GLY A 168 -17.69 0.00 -4.75
C GLY A 168 -17.42 -1.05 -5.83
N GLN A 169 -16.67 -2.09 -5.52
CA GLN A 169 -16.62 -3.29 -6.34
C GLN A 169 -18.03 -3.91 -6.48
N PRO A 170 -18.32 -4.66 -7.56
CA PRO A 170 -19.56 -5.42 -7.67
C PRO A 170 -19.75 -6.35 -6.47
N ALA A 171 -20.97 -6.44 -5.96
CA ALA A 171 -21.28 -7.28 -4.79
C ALA A 171 -20.83 -8.74 -4.92
N VAL A 172 -20.79 -9.27 -6.14
CA VAL A 172 -20.29 -10.62 -6.45
C VAL A 172 -18.78 -10.75 -6.22
N ALA A 173 -18.01 -9.66 -6.40
CA ALA A 173 -16.57 -9.64 -6.14
C ALA A 173 -16.23 -9.55 -4.64
N GLU A 174 -17.13 -8.95 -3.85
CA GLU A 174 -16.98 -8.86 -2.39
C GLU A 174 -17.46 -10.12 -1.65
N LEU A 175 -18.19 -11.00 -2.34
CA LEU A 175 -18.85 -12.14 -1.70
C LEU A 175 -17.85 -13.23 -1.30
N VAL A 176 -17.97 -13.72 -0.06
CA VAL A 176 -17.44 -14.99 0.39
C VAL A 176 -18.60 -15.98 0.49
N PRO A 177 -18.58 -17.13 -0.22
CA PRO A 177 -19.71 -18.04 -0.30
C PRO A 177 -19.86 -18.91 0.96
N LEU A 178 -20.09 -18.25 2.10
CA LEU A 178 -20.34 -18.83 3.40
C LEU A 178 -21.80 -18.55 3.85
N PRO A 179 -22.30 -19.29 4.86
CA PRO A 179 -23.62 -19.03 5.44
C PRO A 179 -23.86 -17.55 5.80
N ALA A 180 -25.11 -17.12 5.70
CA ALA A 180 -25.47 -15.71 5.80
C ALA A 180 -25.17 -15.08 7.17
N ASP A 181 -25.24 -15.85 8.24
CA ASP A 181 -24.89 -15.44 9.62
C ASP A 181 -23.40 -15.10 9.74
N ILE A 182 -22.52 -15.92 9.16
CA ILE A 182 -21.07 -15.69 9.13
C ILE A 182 -20.76 -14.43 8.30
N ARG A 183 -21.41 -14.27 7.15
CA ARG A 183 -21.23 -13.06 6.30
C ARG A 183 -21.69 -11.79 7.00
N ARG A 184 -22.83 -11.86 7.75
CA ARG A 184 -23.31 -10.73 8.57
C ARG A 184 -22.36 -10.35 9.70
N ALA A 185 -21.48 -11.27 10.13
CA ALA A 185 -20.40 -10.97 11.08
C ALA A 185 -19.22 -10.22 10.46
N GLY A 186 -19.29 -9.81 9.19
CA GLY A 186 -18.27 -9.01 8.49
C GLY A 186 -17.32 -9.85 7.64
N VAL A 187 -17.63 -11.12 7.39
CA VAL A 187 -16.81 -11.97 6.50
C VAL A 187 -17.16 -11.67 5.04
N GLN A 188 -16.32 -10.87 4.40
CA GLN A 188 -16.40 -10.49 2.99
C GLN A 188 -15.00 -10.27 2.43
N ARG A 189 -14.86 -10.14 1.11
CA ARG A 189 -13.61 -9.73 0.48
C ARG A 189 -13.46 -8.21 0.60
N TYR A 190 -12.31 -7.75 1.07
CA TYR A 190 -12.04 -6.32 1.26
C TYR A 190 -11.09 -5.75 0.20
N GLY A 191 -10.07 -6.51 -0.21
CA GLY A 191 -8.96 -5.99 -1.00
C GLY A 191 -8.02 -5.14 -0.15
N PHE A 192 -6.75 -5.02 -0.59
CA PHE A 192 -5.73 -4.21 0.08
C PHE A 192 -4.81 -3.56 -0.95
N HIS A 193 -3.78 -2.84 -0.52
CA HIS A 193 -2.94 -1.98 -1.35
C HIS A 193 -3.73 -0.89 -2.09
N GLY A 194 -4.89 -0.51 -1.58
CA GLY A 194 -5.80 0.43 -2.24
C GLY A 194 -5.15 1.78 -2.50
N LEU A 195 -4.31 2.30 -1.59
CA LEU A 195 -3.58 3.55 -1.78
C LEU A 195 -2.62 3.50 -2.98
N SER A 196 -1.98 2.34 -3.21
CA SER A 196 -1.16 2.12 -4.39
C SER A 196 -1.98 2.11 -5.67
N TYR A 197 -3.09 1.36 -5.68
CA TYR A 197 -3.98 1.29 -6.86
C TYR A 197 -4.64 2.63 -7.16
N GLU A 198 -5.05 3.37 -6.15
CA GLU A 198 -5.60 4.71 -6.28
C GLU A 198 -4.57 5.68 -6.88
N TYR A 199 -3.31 5.61 -6.42
CA TYR A 199 -2.24 6.40 -7.02
C TYR A 199 -2.07 6.06 -8.51
N ILE A 200 -1.94 4.77 -8.86
CA ILE A 200 -1.79 4.37 -10.26
C ILE A 200 -2.99 4.85 -11.08
N ALA A 201 -4.23 4.65 -10.61
CA ALA A 201 -5.42 5.13 -11.30
C ALA A 201 -5.39 6.65 -11.52
N SER A 202 -4.89 7.42 -10.55
CA SER A 202 -4.81 8.88 -10.62
C SER A 202 -3.80 9.41 -11.63
N VAL A 203 -2.73 8.65 -11.93
CA VAL A 203 -1.66 9.07 -12.86
C VAL A 203 -1.81 8.45 -14.25
N LEU A 204 -2.65 7.43 -14.42
CA LEU A 204 -2.89 6.80 -15.73
C LEU A 204 -3.30 7.81 -16.82
N PRO A 205 -4.16 8.81 -16.58
CA PRO A 205 -4.55 9.77 -17.61
C PRO A 205 -3.37 10.58 -18.17
N GLU A 206 -2.32 10.79 -17.38
CA GLU A 206 -1.12 11.52 -17.79
C GLU A 206 -0.07 10.58 -18.39
N VAL A 207 0.20 9.44 -17.75
CA VAL A 207 1.30 8.53 -18.11
C VAL A 207 0.92 7.57 -19.24
N ALA A 208 -0.31 7.10 -19.25
CA ALA A 208 -0.82 6.08 -20.18
C ALA A 208 -2.27 6.38 -20.62
N PRO A 209 -2.52 7.54 -21.28
CA PRO A 209 -3.87 8.02 -21.58
C PRO A 209 -4.70 7.03 -22.41
N GLU A 210 -4.04 6.22 -23.25
CA GLU A 210 -4.70 5.24 -24.10
C GLU A 210 -5.38 4.09 -23.33
N ILE A 211 -4.96 3.81 -22.10
CA ILE A 211 -5.56 2.78 -21.25
C ILE A 211 -6.28 3.32 -20.02
N ALA A 212 -6.19 4.62 -19.76
CA ALA A 212 -6.66 5.22 -18.49
C ALA A 212 -8.16 4.96 -18.22
N ARG A 213 -8.98 4.91 -19.27
CA ARG A 213 -10.42 4.60 -19.17
C ARG A 213 -10.75 3.15 -19.57
N GLY A 214 -9.73 2.35 -19.91
CA GLY A 214 -9.86 0.97 -20.31
C GLY A 214 -9.91 0.00 -19.12
N ARG A 215 -9.74 -1.27 -19.48
CA ARG A 215 -9.64 -2.40 -18.55
C ARG A 215 -8.16 -2.66 -18.28
N VAL A 216 -7.73 -2.36 -17.08
CA VAL A 216 -6.31 -2.40 -16.71
C VAL A 216 -6.11 -3.36 -15.55
N VAL A 217 -5.16 -4.26 -15.66
CA VAL A 217 -4.67 -5.01 -14.51
C VAL A 217 -3.44 -4.31 -13.97
N VAL A 218 -3.48 -3.92 -12.70
CA VAL A 218 -2.34 -3.36 -11.97
C VAL A 218 -1.73 -4.43 -11.10
N ALA A 219 -0.45 -4.71 -11.31
CA ALA A 219 0.33 -5.69 -10.59
C ALA A 219 1.24 -4.98 -9.57
N HIS A 220 0.77 -4.87 -8.33
CA HIS A 220 1.57 -4.40 -7.20
C HIS A 220 2.40 -5.58 -6.68
N LEU A 221 3.64 -5.66 -7.13
CA LEU A 221 4.56 -6.75 -6.82
C LEU A 221 5.67 -6.24 -5.88
N GLY A 222 5.55 -6.56 -4.61
CA GLY A 222 6.51 -6.25 -3.56
C GLY A 222 6.74 -7.44 -2.64
N SER A 223 7.23 -7.23 -1.43
CA SER A 223 7.28 -8.27 -0.37
C SER A 223 5.86 -8.75 -0.01
N GLY A 224 4.88 -7.81 0.06
CA GLY A 224 3.46 -8.09 -0.14
C GLY A 224 3.13 -7.91 -1.62
N ALA A 225 2.35 -8.81 -2.21
CA ALA A 225 2.00 -8.75 -3.61
C ALA A 225 0.50 -8.98 -3.82
N SER A 226 -0.09 -8.21 -4.72
CA SER A 226 -1.49 -8.38 -5.16
C SER A 226 -1.70 -7.81 -6.55
N LEU A 227 -2.82 -8.16 -7.15
CA LEU A 227 -3.29 -7.59 -8.42
C LEU A 227 -4.65 -6.94 -8.20
N CYS A 228 -4.92 -5.91 -8.99
CA CYS A 228 -6.24 -5.28 -9.05
C CYS A 228 -6.65 -5.06 -10.50
N GLY A 229 -7.86 -5.48 -10.83
CA GLY A 229 -8.51 -5.16 -12.10
C GLY A 229 -9.23 -3.81 -11.98
N LEU A 230 -8.85 -2.89 -12.86
CA LEU A 230 -9.47 -1.57 -12.97
C LEU A 230 -10.32 -1.48 -14.24
N HIS A 231 -11.45 -0.83 -14.14
CA HIS A 231 -12.20 -0.36 -15.29
C HIS A 231 -12.55 1.12 -15.08
N ASN A 232 -12.20 1.95 -16.05
CA ASN A 232 -12.39 3.39 -15.95
C ASN A 232 -11.79 3.99 -14.66
N GLY A 233 -10.59 3.52 -14.25
CA GLY A 233 -9.89 3.96 -13.05
C GLY A 233 -10.48 3.47 -11.72
N LYS A 234 -11.53 2.64 -11.73
CA LYS A 234 -12.18 2.10 -10.52
C LYS A 234 -11.86 0.62 -10.33
N SER A 235 -11.70 0.20 -9.09
CA SER A 235 -11.49 -1.21 -8.74
C SER A 235 -12.73 -2.05 -9.06
N VAL A 236 -12.54 -3.14 -9.81
CA VAL A 236 -13.59 -4.12 -10.16
C VAL A 236 -13.43 -5.41 -9.37
N ASP A 237 -12.20 -5.86 -9.20
CA ASP A 237 -11.83 -7.05 -8.42
C ASP A 237 -10.37 -6.97 -8.02
N SER A 238 -9.97 -7.70 -7.00
CA SER A 238 -8.59 -7.80 -6.55
C SER A 238 -8.27 -9.20 -6.02
N THR A 239 -6.99 -9.55 -6.02
CA THR A 239 -6.55 -10.87 -5.57
C THR A 239 -6.56 -11.04 -4.05
N PHE A 240 -6.47 -9.97 -3.28
CA PHE A 240 -6.67 -10.07 -1.83
C PHE A 240 -8.15 -10.27 -1.50
N GLY A 241 -8.39 -11.08 -0.47
CA GLY A 241 -9.73 -11.46 -0.05
C GLY A 241 -10.15 -10.82 1.28
N PHE A 242 -10.56 -11.69 2.21
CA PHE A 242 -10.92 -11.29 3.58
C PHE A 242 -9.74 -10.72 4.35
N THR A 243 -8.56 -11.29 4.15
CA THR A 243 -7.29 -10.81 4.71
C THR A 243 -6.22 -10.68 3.62
N ALA A 244 -5.07 -10.11 3.98
CA ALA A 244 -3.91 -10.05 3.11
C ALA A 244 -3.12 -11.38 3.02
N LEU A 245 -3.72 -12.51 3.40
CA LEU A 245 -3.16 -13.86 3.19
C LEU A 245 -3.52 -14.43 1.83
N ASP A 246 -4.63 -14.01 1.24
CA ASP A 246 -5.16 -14.53 -0.03
C ASP A 246 -4.36 -14.03 -1.26
N GLY A 247 -4.66 -14.56 -2.43
CA GLY A 247 -4.16 -14.07 -3.72
C GLY A 247 -2.81 -14.63 -4.12
N LEU A 248 -1.83 -13.75 -4.33
CA LEU A 248 -0.51 -14.11 -4.84
C LEU A 248 0.37 -14.77 -3.78
N CYS A 249 1.30 -15.62 -4.22
CA CYS A 249 2.46 -15.98 -3.41
C CYS A 249 3.29 -14.72 -3.11
N MET A 250 3.67 -14.53 -1.86
CA MET A 250 4.40 -13.36 -1.37
C MET A 250 5.71 -13.78 -0.71
N GLY A 251 6.47 -12.87 -0.19
CA GLY A 251 7.74 -13.18 0.47
C GLY A 251 7.62 -14.27 1.55
N THR A 252 6.63 -14.12 2.46
CA THR A 252 6.43 -15.02 3.61
C THR A 252 5.00 -15.57 3.73
N ARG A 253 4.08 -15.21 2.82
CA ARG A 253 2.66 -15.59 2.83
C ARG A 253 2.33 -16.44 1.60
N PRO A 254 1.49 -17.50 1.74
CA PRO A 254 1.28 -18.48 0.67
C PRO A 254 0.46 -17.93 -0.50
N GLY A 255 -0.40 -16.92 -0.28
CA GLY A 255 -1.48 -16.58 -1.20
C GLY A 255 -2.65 -17.54 -1.08
N ALA A 256 -3.43 -17.67 -2.16
CA ALA A 256 -4.59 -18.55 -2.18
C ALA A 256 -4.21 -19.98 -1.81
N LEU A 257 -4.86 -20.48 -0.77
CA LEU A 257 -4.64 -21.81 -0.18
C LEU A 257 -5.98 -22.55 -0.09
N ASP A 258 -5.97 -23.86 -0.35
CA ASP A 258 -7.12 -24.71 -0.09
C ASP A 258 -7.44 -24.71 1.41
N PRO A 259 -8.67 -24.37 1.85
CA PRO A 259 -9.08 -24.42 3.26
C PRO A 259 -8.88 -25.80 3.89
N GLY A 260 -8.95 -26.88 3.11
CA GLY A 260 -8.68 -28.25 3.54
C GLY A 260 -7.28 -28.43 4.13
N VAL A 261 -6.29 -27.67 3.63
CA VAL A 261 -4.94 -27.67 4.21
C VAL A 261 -4.97 -27.16 5.64
N VAL A 262 -5.73 -26.10 5.94
CA VAL A 262 -5.85 -25.55 7.31
C VAL A 262 -6.50 -26.60 8.23
N LEU A 263 -7.55 -27.26 7.76
CA LEU A 263 -8.19 -28.35 8.51
C LEU A 263 -7.23 -29.51 8.75
N TYR A 264 -6.42 -29.91 7.77
CA TYR A 264 -5.38 -30.92 7.91
C TYR A 264 -4.32 -30.56 8.97
N LEU A 265 -3.86 -29.29 8.96
CA LEU A 265 -2.89 -28.79 9.95
C LEU A 265 -3.46 -28.90 11.38
N ILE A 266 -4.75 -28.61 11.57
CA ILE A 266 -5.42 -28.71 12.88
C ILE A 266 -5.65 -30.17 13.26
N GLN A 267 -6.34 -30.92 12.40
CA GLN A 267 -6.91 -32.21 12.75
C GLN A 267 -5.88 -33.35 12.72
N THR A 268 -4.92 -33.28 11.81
CA THR A 268 -3.94 -34.34 11.59
C THR A 268 -2.58 -34.00 12.22
N LEU A 269 -2.11 -32.76 12.07
CA LEU A 269 -0.82 -32.37 12.66
C LEU A 269 -0.94 -31.76 14.05
N GLY A 270 -2.17 -31.56 14.57
CA GLY A 270 -2.41 -31.07 15.92
C GLY A 270 -1.97 -29.65 16.18
N LEU A 271 -1.82 -28.79 15.12
CA LEU A 271 -1.33 -27.44 15.27
C LEU A 271 -2.42 -26.52 15.82
N GLY A 272 -2.03 -25.65 16.74
CA GLY A 272 -2.89 -24.60 17.27
C GLY A 272 -3.04 -23.41 16.30
N ALA A 273 -4.07 -22.60 16.52
CA ALA A 273 -4.34 -21.43 15.68
C ALA A 273 -3.13 -20.47 15.57
N LYS A 274 -2.38 -20.27 16.66
CA LYS A 274 -1.19 -19.40 16.69
C LYS A 274 -0.01 -19.96 15.89
N ASP A 275 0.13 -21.30 15.87
CA ASP A 275 1.16 -21.95 15.06
C ASP A 275 0.83 -21.81 13.57
N ILE A 276 -0.45 -22.03 13.22
CA ILE A 276 -0.96 -21.88 11.86
C ILE A 276 -0.81 -20.43 11.40
N GLU A 277 -1.18 -19.45 12.22
CA GLU A 277 -0.96 -18.04 11.94
C GLU A 277 0.53 -17.76 11.64
N THR A 278 1.43 -18.28 12.46
CA THR A 278 2.88 -18.11 12.27
C THR A 278 3.35 -18.75 10.96
N ILE A 279 2.86 -19.93 10.60
CA ILE A 279 3.17 -20.60 9.34
C ILE A 279 2.71 -19.75 8.17
N LEU A 280 1.45 -19.32 8.17
CA LEU A 280 0.84 -18.63 7.04
C LEU A 280 1.40 -17.21 6.84
N TYR A 281 1.70 -16.47 7.91
CA TYR A 281 2.20 -15.09 7.79
C TYR A 281 3.72 -14.98 7.68
N LYS A 282 4.49 -15.93 8.26
CA LYS A 282 5.94 -15.75 8.45
C LYS A 282 6.82 -16.83 7.82
N LYS A 283 6.28 -18.02 7.54
CA LYS A 283 7.08 -19.18 7.12
C LYS A 283 6.67 -19.79 5.78
N SER A 284 5.69 -19.18 5.10
CA SER A 284 5.18 -19.62 3.79
C SER A 284 5.71 -18.76 2.65
N GLY A 285 5.10 -18.85 1.49
CA GLY A 285 5.47 -18.05 0.32
C GLY A 285 6.84 -18.39 -0.24
N LEU A 286 7.56 -17.38 -0.72
CA LEU A 286 8.87 -17.56 -1.35
C LEU A 286 9.88 -18.22 -0.41
N ILE A 287 9.94 -17.80 0.85
CA ILE A 287 10.82 -18.44 1.85
C ILE A 287 10.41 -19.89 2.14
N GLY A 288 9.10 -20.16 2.19
CA GLY A 288 8.57 -21.50 2.44
C GLY A 288 8.88 -22.48 1.32
N ILE A 289 8.89 -22.02 0.06
CA ILE A 289 9.22 -22.83 -1.12
C ILE A 289 10.74 -22.97 -1.26
N SER A 290 11.46 -21.85 -1.16
CA SER A 290 12.89 -21.83 -1.44
C SER A 290 13.78 -22.36 -0.30
N GLY A 291 13.35 -22.15 0.93
CA GLY A 291 14.22 -22.34 2.11
C GLY A 291 15.46 -21.43 2.12
N VAL A 292 15.55 -20.46 1.18
CA VAL A 292 16.72 -19.61 0.97
C VAL A 292 16.45 -18.17 1.41
N SER A 293 15.47 -17.52 0.81
CA SER A 293 15.14 -16.11 1.07
C SER A 293 13.69 -15.79 0.75
N ASN A 294 13.17 -14.73 1.35
CA ASN A 294 11.91 -14.09 0.97
C ASN A 294 12.11 -12.90 0.02
N ASP A 295 13.35 -12.56 -0.32
CA ASP A 295 13.69 -11.49 -1.23
C ASP A 295 13.88 -12.04 -2.66
N MET A 296 13.17 -11.46 -3.61
CA MET A 296 13.21 -11.88 -5.01
C MET A 296 14.61 -11.68 -5.64
N ARG A 297 15.40 -10.71 -5.17
CA ARG A 297 16.77 -10.46 -5.64
C ARG A 297 17.68 -11.62 -5.30
N ASP A 298 17.66 -12.05 -4.04
CA ASP A 298 18.45 -13.19 -3.57
C ASP A 298 18.06 -14.48 -4.32
N LEU A 299 16.75 -14.66 -4.58
CA LEU A 299 16.25 -15.83 -5.29
C LEU A 299 16.68 -15.86 -6.77
N LEU A 300 16.71 -14.71 -7.44
CA LEU A 300 17.16 -14.59 -8.83
C LEU A 300 18.67 -14.81 -8.97
N GLU A 301 19.45 -14.43 -7.96
CA GLU A 301 20.91 -14.63 -7.92
C GLU A 301 21.30 -16.05 -7.47
N SER A 302 20.39 -16.75 -6.80
CA SER A 302 20.66 -18.09 -6.25
C SER A 302 20.75 -19.17 -7.33
N THR A 303 21.72 -20.06 -7.20
CA THR A 303 21.86 -21.26 -8.03
C THR A 303 21.00 -22.44 -7.54
N SER A 304 20.35 -22.31 -6.39
CA SER A 304 19.51 -23.36 -5.78
C SER A 304 18.30 -23.71 -6.67
N PRO A 305 18.06 -24.99 -6.95
CA PRO A 305 16.83 -25.43 -7.65
C PRO A 305 15.56 -25.00 -6.92
N ALA A 306 15.57 -24.98 -5.59
CA ALA A 306 14.41 -24.55 -4.79
C ALA A 306 14.13 -23.04 -4.92
N ALA A 307 15.18 -22.21 -5.02
CA ALA A 307 15.01 -20.79 -5.30
C ALA A 307 14.42 -20.57 -6.69
N ARG A 308 14.88 -21.31 -7.69
CA ARG A 308 14.32 -21.27 -9.06
C ARG A 308 12.83 -21.66 -9.05
N LEU A 309 12.48 -22.75 -8.36
CA LEU A 309 11.09 -23.20 -8.21
C LEU A 309 10.22 -22.11 -7.57
N ALA A 310 10.71 -21.42 -6.54
CA ALA A 310 9.99 -20.32 -5.89
C ALA A 310 9.71 -19.16 -6.85
N VAL A 311 10.68 -18.79 -7.67
CA VAL A 311 10.52 -17.75 -8.71
C VAL A 311 9.53 -18.22 -9.79
N ASP A 312 9.63 -19.48 -10.25
CA ASP A 312 8.73 -20.06 -11.23
C ASP A 312 7.28 -20.07 -10.74
N TYR A 313 7.09 -20.45 -9.47
CA TYR A 313 5.78 -20.44 -8.82
C TYR A 313 5.20 -19.03 -8.70
N PHE A 314 6.02 -18.03 -8.32
CA PHE A 314 5.60 -16.64 -8.24
C PHE A 314 5.09 -16.13 -9.60
N VAL A 315 5.85 -16.36 -10.67
CA VAL A 315 5.47 -15.97 -12.04
C VAL A 315 4.19 -16.68 -12.48
N TYR A 316 4.12 -18.01 -12.24
CA TYR A 316 2.93 -18.80 -12.58
C TYR A 316 1.67 -18.27 -11.90
N ARG A 317 1.76 -17.99 -10.57
CA ARG A 317 0.62 -17.46 -9.81
C ARG A 317 0.22 -16.08 -10.28
N ALA A 318 1.17 -15.19 -10.53
CA ALA A 318 0.89 -13.86 -11.05
C ALA A 318 0.17 -13.90 -12.40
N ALA A 319 0.67 -14.71 -13.35
CA ALA A 319 0.07 -14.86 -14.67
C ALA A 319 -1.34 -15.47 -14.60
N LYS A 320 -1.55 -16.49 -13.73
CA LYS A 320 -2.86 -17.11 -13.52
C LYS A 320 -3.89 -16.09 -13.02
N GLU A 321 -3.53 -15.27 -12.02
CA GLU A 321 -4.42 -14.27 -11.45
C GLU A 321 -4.65 -13.09 -12.42
N ILE A 322 -3.67 -12.72 -13.26
CA ILE A 322 -3.89 -11.76 -14.36
C ILE A 322 -4.97 -12.31 -15.32
N GLY A 323 -4.91 -13.62 -15.65
CA GLY A 323 -5.93 -14.26 -16.46
C GLY A 323 -7.32 -14.25 -15.82
N ALA A 324 -7.40 -14.51 -14.51
CA ALA A 324 -8.65 -14.44 -13.74
C ALA A 324 -9.25 -13.03 -13.74
N LEU A 325 -8.42 -12.00 -13.49
CA LEU A 325 -8.87 -10.61 -13.58
C LEU A 325 -9.24 -10.18 -14.99
N ALA A 326 -8.54 -10.71 -16.03
CA ALA A 326 -8.93 -10.48 -17.41
C ALA A 326 -10.32 -11.05 -17.71
N ALA A 327 -10.68 -12.20 -17.14
CA ALA A 327 -12.02 -12.76 -17.24
C ALA A 327 -13.06 -11.89 -16.52
N ALA A 328 -12.77 -11.43 -15.29
CA ALA A 328 -13.64 -10.57 -14.52
C ALA A 328 -13.91 -9.22 -15.22
N LEU A 329 -12.92 -8.69 -15.94
CA LEU A 329 -13.01 -7.46 -16.71
C LEU A 329 -13.61 -7.63 -18.11
N GLY A 330 -13.79 -8.88 -18.60
CA GLY A 330 -14.19 -9.15 -19.99
C GLY A 330 -13.08 -8.84 -21.01
N GLY A 331 -11.82 -8.97 -20.62
CA GLY A 331 -10.61 -8.65 -21.37
C GLY A 331 -9.78 -7.58 -20.70
N ILE A 332 -8.57 -7.31 -21.22
CA ILE A 332 -7.70 -6.22 -20.73
C ILE A 332 -7.14 -5.40 -21.89
N ASP A 333 -6.89 -4.13 -21.63
CA ASP A 333 -6.29 -3.18 -22.57
C ASP A 333 -4.87 -2.81 -22.12
N GLY A 334 -4.58 -2.94 -20.82
CA GLY A 334 -3.28 -2.64 -20.24
C GLY A 334 -2.90 -3.50 -19.03
N LEU A 335 -1.58 -3.70 -18.87
CA LEU A 335 -0.95 -4.33 -17.70
C LEU A 335 0.06 -3.37 -17.12
N VAL A 336 -0.10 -2.98 -15.86
CA VAL A 336 0.80 -2.05 -15.15
C VAL A 336 1.54 -2.79 -14.06
N PHE A 337 2.86 -2.68 -14.05
CA PHE A 337 3.74 -3.18 -12.98
C PHE A 337 4.15 -2.05 -12.05
N THR A 338 4.04 -2.28 -10.75
CA THR A 338 4.38 -1.31 -9.70
C THR A 338 4.92 -2.01 -8.45
N ALA A 339 5.38 -1.25 -7.48
CA ALA A 339 6.03 -1.69 -6.26
C ALA A 339 7.40 -2.37 -6.49
N GLY A 340 8.08 -2.73 -5.40
CA GLY A 340 9.50 -3.04 -5.41
C GLY A 340 9.97 -4.06 -6.47
N ILE A 341 9.28 -5.20 -6.61
CA ILE A 341 9.59 -6.21 -7.63
C ILE A 341 9.10 -5.74 -9.00
N GLY A 342 7.87 -5.21 -9.08
CA GLY A 342 7.27 -4.74 -10.32
C GLY A 342 8.09 -3.63 -11.00
N GLU A 343 8.60 -2.69 -10.21
CA GLU A 343 9.40 -1.56 -10.69
C GLU A 343 10.86 -1.94 -11.02
N ASN A 344 11.47 -2.83 -10.24
CA ASN A 344 12.91 -3.03 -10.28
C ASN A 344 13.39 -4.38 -10.85
N SER A 345 12.48 -5.32 -11.18
CA SER A 345 12.85 -6.61 -11.75
C SER A 345 12.41 -6.79 -13.20
N PRO A 346 13.24 -6.41 -14.18
CA PRO A 346 12.95 -6.66 -15.60
C PRO A 346 12.71 -8.13 -15.93
N GLU A 347 13.41 -9.04 -15.24
CA GLU A 347 13.25 -10.48 -15.44
C GLU A 347 11.85 -10.97 -15.04
N ILE A 348 11.35 -10.55 -13.88
CA ILE A 348 10.00 -10.94 -13.44
C ILE A 348 8.94 -10.36 -14.38
N ARG A 349 9.06 -9.10 -14.81
CA ARG A 349 8.14 -8.48 -15.78
C ARG A 349 8.15 -9.20 -17.12
N ARG A 350 9.35 -9.55 -17.63
CA ARG A 350 9.51 -10.31 -18.88
C ARG A 350 8.78 -11.66 -18.79
N ARG A 351 9.05 -12.43 -17.74
CA ARG A 351 8.48 -13.77 -17.55
C ARG A 351 6.97 -13.74 -17.37
N ILE A 352 6.43 -12.79 -16.61
CA ILE A 352 4.97 -12.61 -16.48
C ILE A 352 4.38 -12.19 -17.83
N GLY A 353 5.01 -11.26 -18.56
CA GLY A 353 4.56 -10.82 -19.87
C GLY A 353 4.53 -11.97 -20.89
N GLU A 354 5.56 -12.83 -20.91
CA GLU A 354 5.60 -14.03 -21.75
C GLU A 354 4.49 -15.03 -21.40
N ALA A 355 4.24 -15.26 -20.12
CA ALA A 355 3.14 -16.12 -19.66
C ALA A 355 1.75 -15.54 -19.99
N CYS A 356 1.66 -14.22 -20.19
CA CYS A 356 0.45 -13.50 -20.59
C CYS A 356 0.39 -13.17 -22.10
N ALA A 357 1.29 -13.74 -22.94
CA ALA A 357 1.32 -13.48 -24.37
C ALA A 357 0.01 -13.82 -25.07
N TRP A 358 -0.70 -14.83 -24.61
CA TRP A 358 -2.02 -15.24 -25.11
C TRP A 358 -3.10 -14.16 -24.93
N LEU A 359 -2.95 -13.26 -23.93
CA LEU A 359 -3.79 -12.06 -23.77
C LEU A 359 -3.43 -10.95 -24.76
N GLY A 360 -2.31 -11.07 -25.47
CA GLY A 360 -1.80 -10.06 -26.40
C GLY A 360 -0.74 -9.14 -25.78
N VAL A 361 -0.18 -9.49 -24.63
CA VAL A 361 0.97 -8.79 -24.02
C VAL A 361 2.23 -9.15 -24.80
N GLY A 362 2.95 -8.16 -25.30
CA GLY A 362 4.26 -8.36 -25.95
C GLY A 362 5.29 -7.43 -25.33
N VAL A 363 6.14 -7.94 -24.43
CA VAL A 363 7.19 -7.13 -23.78
C VAL A 363 8.34 -6.87 -24.74
N ASP A 364 8.77 -5.62 -24.85
CA ASP A 364 9.98 -5.22 -25.56
C ASP A 364 11.18 -5.32 -24.60
N PRO A 365 12.22 -6.12 -24.93
CA PRO A 365 13.33 -6.33 -24.04
C PRO A 365 14.11 -5.05 -23.70
N ALA A 366 14.32 -4.16 -24.67
CA ALA A 366 15.09 -2.94 -24.47
C ALA A 366 14.32 -1.92 -23.62
N ALA A 367 13.05 -1.70 -23.92
CA ALA A 367 12.18 -0.84 -23.13
C ALA A 367 12.01 -1.35 -21.69
N ASN A 368 11.87 -2.67 -21.51
CA ASN A 368 11.75 -3.31 -20.21
C ASN A 368 13.02 -3.16 -19.35
N ALA A 369 14.20 -3.25 -19.96
CA ALA A 369 15.47 -2.99 -19.26
C ALA A 369 15.61 -1.51 -18.85
N GLY A 370 15.06 -0.58 -19.66
CA GLY A 370 15.07 0.86 -19.43
C GLY A 370 14.06 1.37 -18.40
N LYS A 371 13.26 0.51 -17.77
CA LYS A 371 12.21 0.84 -16.78
C LYS A 371 11.04 1.67 -17.30
N GLY A 372 10.74 1.63 -18.58
CA GLY A 372 9.51 2.21 -19.14
C GLY A 372 9.51 3.73 -19.39
N PRO A 373 8.35 4.43 -19.27
CA PRO A 373 7.10 3.90 -18.69
C PRO A 373 6.44 2.78 -19.47
N ARG A 374 6.34 2.87 -20.80
CA ARG A 374 5.81 1.79 -21.63
C ARG A 374 6.90 0.76 -21.92
N ILE A 375 6.62 -0.53 -21.66
CA ILE A 375 7.55 -1.64 -21.86
C ILE A 375 7.05 -2.67 -22.89
N SER A 376 5.88 -2.45 -23.48
CA SER A 376 5.36 -3.33 -24.53
C SER A 376 5.85 -2.92 -25.93
N ARG A 377 5.98 -3.90 -26.83
CA ARG A 377 6.26 -3.68 -28.25
C ARG A 377 5.18 -2.82 -28.89
N THR A 378 5.57 -2.04 -29.89
CA THR A 378 4.61 -1.34 -30.75
C THR A 378 3.68 -2.36 -31.39
N GLY A 379 2.36 -2.10 -31.38
CA GLY A 379 1.36 -3.01 -31.92
C GLY A 379 0.90 -4.14 -30.99
N SER A 380 1.43 -4.24 -29.76
CA SER A 380 0.85 -5.16 -28.77
C SER A 380 -0.60 -4.80 -28.50
N ARG A 381 -1.49 -5.80 -28.56
CA ARG A 381 -2.93 -5.60 -28.29
C ARG A 381 -3.17 -5.15 -26.85
N VAL A 382 -2.41 -5.66 -25.91
CA VAL A 382 -2.37 -5.25 -24.52
C VAL A 382 -1.05 -4.53 -24.28
N SER A 383 -1.12 -3.25 -23.92
CA SER A 383 0.08 -2.51 -23.60
C SER A 383 0.57 -2.81 -22.17
N ALA A 384 1.89 -2.84 -21.96
CA ALA A 384 2.49 -3.09 -20.66
C ALA A 384 3.32 -1.88 -20.22
N TRP A 385 3.26 -1.56 -18.93
CA TRP A 385 3.80 -0.33 -18.34
C TRP A 385 4.50 -0.60 -17.02
N VAL A 386 5.49 0.22 -16.69
CA VAL A 386 6.09 0.32 -15.37
C VAL A 386 5.78 1.71 -14.82
N ILE A 387 4.99 1.79 -13.79
CA ILE A 387 4.60 3.05 -13.15
C ILE A 387 4.91 2.94 -11.66
N PRO A 388 5.91 3.67 -11.14
CA PRO A 388 6.21 3.66 -9.71
C PRO A 388 5.03 4.14 -8.89
N THR A 389 4.74 3.43 -7.79
CA THR A 389 3.68 3.85 -6.85
C THR A 389 4.17 4.94 -5.89
N ASN A 390 3.24 5.74 -5.38
CA ASN A 390 3.51 6.73 -4.35
C ASN A 390 2.33 6.84 -3.37
N GLU A 391 2.22 5.85 -2.49
CA GLU A 391 1.16 5.76 -1.49
C GLU A 391 1.17 6.94 -0.52
N GLU A 392 2.37 7.40 -0.15
CA GLU A 392 2.54 8.52 0.78
C GLU A 392 2.00 9.83 0.19
N LEU A 393 2.15 10.05 -1.12
CA LEU A 393 1.57 11.21 -1.81
C LEU A 393 0.04 11.15 -1.80
N MET A 394 -0.55 9.95 -1.97
CA MET A 394 -2.01 9.80 -1.86
C MET A 394 -2.49 10.14 -0.45
N ILE A 395 -1.80 9.68 0.59
CA ILE A 395 -2.11 10.03 1.97
C ILE A 395 -2.01 11.56 2.18
N ALA A 396 -0.95 12.21 1.66
CA ALA A 396 -0.80 13.65 1.74
C ALA A 396 -1.94 14.41 1.04
N ARG A 397 -2.34 13.96 -0.17
CA ARG A 397 -3.46 14.52 -0.93
C ARG A 397 -4.77 14.40 -0.16
N HIS A 398 -5.06 13.23 0.39
CA HIS A 398 -6.26 12.99 1.20
C HIS A 398 -6.28 13.85 2.48
N THR A 399 -5.14 13.92 3.17
CA THR A 399 -4.98 14.76 4.35
C THR A 399 -5.23 16.22 4.01
N GLY A 400 -4.62 16.72 2.94
CA GLY A 400 -4.81 18.09 2.48
C GLY A 400 -6.25 18.42 2.12
N ARG A 401 -6.92 17.51 1.39
CA ARG A 401 -8.31 17.67 0.97
C ARG A 401 -9.26 17.75 2.17
N LEU A 402 -9.18 16.78 3.09
CA LEU A 402 -10.08 16.70 4.23
C LEU A 402 -9.88 17.84 5.23
N LEU A 403 -8.66 18.33 5.37
CA LEU A 403 -8.33 19.41 6.30
C LEU A 403 -8.37 20.81 5.65
N GLY A 404 -8.78 20.92 4.38
CA GLY A 404 -8.81 22.18 3.65
C GLY A 404 -7.42 22.84 3.51
N ILE A 405 -6.36 22.01 3.46
CA ILE A 405 -4.98 22.49 3.33
C ILE A 405 -4.60 22.66 1.83
N SER A 406 -5.25 21.91 0.93
CA SER A 406 -5.08 22.03 -0.53
C SER A 406 -5.77 23.28 -1.05
N GLY A 407 -5.16 23.97 -2.04
CA GLY A 407 -5.68 25.21 -2.61
C GLY A 407 -7.03 25.03 -3.35
N ALA A 408 -7.83 26.09 -3.37
CA ALA A 408 -9.19 26.15 -3.91
C ALA A 408 -9.37 25.73 -5.40
N ARG A 409 -8.29 25.47 -6.14
CA ARG A 409 -8.34 25.04 -7.55
C ARG A 409 -8.47 23.53 -7.72
N ALA A 410 -7.94 22.73 -6.80
CA ALA A 410 -8.08 21.26 -6.80
C ALA A 410 -9.53 20.85 -6.61
N GLU A 411 -10.28 21.54 -5.73
CA GLU A 411 -11.70 21.29 -5.47
C GLU A 411 -12.60 21.49 -6.71
N ARG A 412 -12.24 22.42 -7.60
CA ARG A 412 -13.03 22.69 -8.83
C ARG A 412 -12.78 21.66 -9.94
N ALA A 413 -11.63 20.99 -9.95
CA ALA A 413 -11.33 19.95 -10.92
C ALA A 413 -12.02 18.64 -10.56
N GLU A 414 -12.05 18.27 -9.27
CA GLU A 414 -12.74 17.07 -8.77
C GLU A 414 -14.27 17.18 -8.91
N ALA A 415 -14.85 18.33 -8.57
CA ALA A 415 -16.30 18.59 -8.73
C ALA A 415 -16.79 18.58 -10.20
N ARG A 416 -15.87 18.74 -11.17
CA ARG A 416 -16.19 18.59 -12.60
C ARG A 416 -16.07 17.16 -13.11
N SER A 417 -15.35 16.28 -12.43
CA SER A 417 -15.21 14.88 -12.81
C SER A 417 -16.33 14.00 -12.21
N GLU A 418 -17.04 14.48 -11.21
CA GLU A 418 -18.18 13.81 -10.57
C GLU A 418 -19.54 14.12 -11.23
N ARG A 419 -19.57 15.02 -12.21
CA ARG A 419 -20.73 15.31 -13.08
C ARG A 419 -20.50 14.68 -14.46
#